data_29532bf31bca814eddc4605d2ef0325d
#
_entry.id   29532bf31bca814eddc4605d2ef0325d
#
_cell.length_a   1.000
_cell.length_b   1.000
_cell.length_c   1.000
_cell.angle_alpha   90.00
_cell.angle_beta   90.00
_cell.angle_gamma   90.00
#
_symmetry.space_group_name_H-M   'P 1'
#
loop_
_entity.id
_entity.type
_entity.pdbx_description
1 polymer ?
#
loop_
_entity_poly.entity_id
_entity_poly.type
_entity_poly.pdbx_seq_one_letter_code
_entity_poly.pdbx_strand_id
1 'polypeptide(L)'
;IHQFIRKAELKFKVKNVVNSTYDIETTTLKMGGFVTYTNLSSSISKVSHTAVSSDSTLETTEYVVSNSITVRVPNTKLDTTLMLISRNIEFLDYRIISADDVALKILANTLTQKRAKMGMSRINQNNNGNSAVDIITNLQSRADDAMIANLALSDQIQYSTIQLSIYQRESLKRELIANNQNIK
;
A
#
# COMPACT_ATOMS: atom_id res chain seq x y z
N ILE A 1 17.69 -15.98 -15.90
CA ILE A 1 17.46 -15.72 -14.46
C ILE A 1 16.22 -14.89 -14.39
N HIS A 2 15.18 -15.39 -13.71
CA HIS A 2 13.93 -14.66 -13.50
C HIS A 2 14.04 -13.76 -12.28
N GLN A 3 13.49 -12.55 -12.37
CA GLN A 3 13.42 -11.58 -11.27
C GLN A 3 11.98 -11.07 -11.13
N PHE A 4 11.31 -11.50 -10.07
CA PHE A 4 9.90 -11.24 -9.88
C PHE A 4 9.65 -10.11 -8.88
N ILE A 5 8.79 -9.17 -9.28
CA ILE A 5 8.10 -8.26 -8.37
C ILE A 5 6.81 -8.96 -7.96
N ARG A 6 6.66 -9.26 -6.67
CA ARG A 6 5.47 -9.92 -6.13
C ARG A 6 4.60 -8.95 -5.36
N LYS A 7 3.30 -9.00 -5.63
CA LYS A 7 2.28 -8.17 -4.95
C LYS A 7 1.12 -9.04 -4.52
N ALA A 8 0.51 -8.68 -3.40
CA ALA A 8 -0.72 -9.29 -2.93
C ALA A 8 -1.76 -8.20 -2.63
N GLU A 9 -3.00 -8.45 -2.99
CA GLU A 9 -4.14 -7.61 -2.69
C GLU A 9 -5.24 -8.48 -2.10
N LEU A 10 -5.73 -8.13 -0.91
CA LEU A 10 -6.76 -8.86 -0.20
C LEU A 10 -7.84 -7.89 0.31
N LYS A 11 -9.09 -8.35 0.21
CA LYS A 11 -10.21 -7.72 0.91
C LYS A 11 -10.94 -8.77 1.72
N PHE A 12 -11.17 -8.49 3.00
CA PHE A 12 -11.83 -9.43 3.89
C PHE A 12 -12.47 -8.77 5.11
N LYS A 13 -13.47 -9.46 5.61
CA LYS A 13 -14.14 -9.13 6.86
C LYS A 13 -13.38 -9.73 8.04
N VAL A 14 -13.30 -8.95 9.12
CA VAL A 14 -12.70 -9.34 10.41
C VAL A 14 -13.71 -9.16 11.54
N LYS A 15 -13.44 -9.76 12.69
CA LYS A 15 -14.30 -9.58 13.88
C LYS A 15 -14.19 -8.17 14.45
N ASN A 16 -12.98 -7.63 14.52
CA ASN A 16 -12.70 -6.31 15.06
C ASN A 16 -11.56 -5.68 14.25
N VAL A 17 -11.84 -4.59 13.56
CA VAL A 17 -10.87 -3.93 12.67
C VAL A 17 -9.68 -3.35 13.43
N VAL A 18 -9.90 -2.77 14.61
CA VAL A 18 -8.82 -2.18 15.42
C VAL A 18 -7.84 -3.26 15.85
N ASN A 19 -8.33 -4.35 16.42
CA ASN A 19 -7.49 -5.45 16.88
C ASN A 19 -6.75 -6.13 15.73
N SER A 20 -7.45 -6.37 14.62
CA SER A 20 -6.85 -6.94 13.42
C SER A 20 -5.79 -6.01 12.79
N THR A 21 -6.00 -4.70 12.84
CA THR A 21 -4.99 -3.72 12.41
C THR A 21 -3.70 -3.88 13.20
N TYR A 22 -3.76 -3.88 14.53
CA TYR A 22 -2.58 -4.06 15.38
C TYR A 22 -1.90 -5.41 15.19
N ASP A 23 -2.68 -6.49 14.99
CA ASP A 23 -2.12 -7.81 14.71
C ASP A 23 -1.38 -7.85 13.37
N ILE A 24 -1.96 -7.25 12.33
CA ILE A 24 -1.34 -7.14 10.99
C ILE A 24 -0.06 -6.32 11.05
N GLU A 25 -0.07 -5.17 11.71
CA GLU A 25 1.09 -4.32 11.87
C GLU A 25 2.21 -5.03 12.65
N THR A 26 1.86 -5.67 13.75
CA THR A 26 2.81 -6.45 14.58
C THR A 26 3.39 -7.63 13.78
N THR A 27 2.56 -8.35 13.05
CA THR A 27 2.99 -9.46 12.19
C THR A 27 3.95 -8.97 11.10
N THR A 28 3.64 -7.84 10.47
CA THR A 28 4.50 -7.21 9.47
C THR A 28 5.88 -6.90 10.02
N LEU A 29 5.95 -6.27 11.19
CA LEU A 29 7.23 -5.95 11.86
C LEU A 29 8.01 -7.21 12.23
N LYS A 30 7.37 -8.25 12.76
CA LYS A 30 8.00 -9.54 13.08
C LYS A 30 8.58 -10.24 11.87
N MET A 31 7.99 -10.05 10.69
CA MET A 31 8.48 -10.60 9.43
C MET A 31 9.60 -9.75 8.80
N GLY A 32 10.05 -8.70 9.45
CA GLY A 32 11.08 -7.79 8.95
C GLY A 32 10.58 -6.77 7.92
N GLY A 33 9.26 -6.57 7.87
CA GLY A 33 8.60 -5.60 7.02
C GLY A 33 8.25 -4.30 7.75
N PHE A 34 7.52 -3.45 7.07
CA PHE A 34 7.07 -2.16 7.58
C PHE A 34 5.75 -1.73 6.94
N VAL A 35 4.99 -0.92 7.68
CA VAL A 35 3.74 -0.33 7.23
C VAL A 35 4.05 0.96 6.45
N THR A 36 3.55 1.07 5.23
CA THR A 36 3.69 2.28 4.39
C THR A 36 2.44 3.14 4.42
N TYR A 37 1.29 2.56 4.68
CA TYR A 37 0.01 3.27 4.75
C TYR A 37 -0.96 2.54 5.64
N THR A 38 -1.71 3.28 6.44
CA THR A 38 -2.86 2.80 7.20
C THR A 38 -3.89 3.93 7.34
N ASN A 39 -5.14 3.62 7.09
CA ASN A 39 -6.27 4.56 7.21
C ASN A 39 -7.44 3.87 7.90
N LEU A 40 -7.37 3.83 9.21
CA LEU A 40 -8.42 3.30 10.07
C LEU A 40 -9.50 4.37 10.29
N SER A 41 -10.71 4.09 9.87
CA SER A 41 -11.83 5.04 9.94
C SER A 41 -13.15 4.36 10.22
N SER A 42 -14.09 5.16 10.74
CA SER A 42 -15.49 4.77 10.92
C SER A 42 -16.37 5.65 10.06
N SER A 43 -17.32 5.06 9.36
CA SER A 43 -18.34 5.78 8.59
C SER A 43 -19.73 5.47 9.13
N ILE A 44 -20.55 6.53 9.33
CA ILE A 44 -21.94 6.39 9.76
C ILE A 44 -22.76 6.01 8.53
N SER A 45 -23.50 4.90 8.64
CA SER A 45 -24.41 4.43 7.58
C SER A 45 -25.83 4.90 7.80
N LYS A 46 -26.27 4.99 9.07
CA LYS A 46 -27.63 5.41 9.40
C LYS A 46 -27.71 5.99 10.80
N VAL A 47 -28.58 6.97 10.97
CA VAL A 47 -28.99 7.49 12.28
C VAL A 47 -30.50 7.35 12.37
N SER A 48 -31.02 6.75 13.47
CA SER A 48 -32.44 6.59 13.73
C SER A 48 -32.76 7.06 15.14
N HIS A 49 -34.00 7.58 15.30
CA HIS A 49 -34.49 8.12 16.55
C HIS A 49 -35.72 7.35 16.97
N THR A 50 -35.77 6.89 18.22
CA THR A 50 -36.93 6.23 18.80
C THR A 50 -37.34 6.95 20.07
N ALA A 51 -38.55 7.47 20.13
CA ALA A 51 -39.09 8.12 21.32
C ALA A 51 -39.16 7.09 22.47
N VAL A 52 -38.58 7.43 23.61
CA VAL A 52 -38.56 6.58 24.83
C VAL A 52 -39.54 7.16 25.86
N SER A 53 -39.54 8.49 26.00
CA SER A 53 -40.46 9.22 26.90
C SER A 53 -40.75 10.60 26.34
N SER A 54 -41.55 11.40 27.08
CA SER A 54 -41.90 12.77 26.69
C SER A 54 -40.68 13.71 26.62
N ASP A 55 -39.62 13.40 27.32
CA ASP A 55 -38.40 14.22 27.47
C ASP A 55 -37.12 13.59 26.93
N SER A 56 -37.16 12.32 26.52
CA SER A 56 -35.98 11.60 26.00
C SER A 56 -36.29 10.77 24.74
N THR A 57 -35.28 10.76 23.87
CA THR A 57 -35.25 9.98 22.62
C THR A 57 -34.02 9.12 22.60
N LEU A 58 -34.15 7.87 22.18
CA LEU A 58 -33.03 7.00 21.90
C LEU A 58 -32.51 7.24 20.49
N GLU A 59 -31.29 7.74 20.37
CA GLU A 59 -30.56 7.82 19.10
C GLU A 59 -29.76 6.54 18.89
N THR A 60 -29.99 5.89 17.75
CA THR A 60 -29.22 4.72 17.32
C THR A 60 -28.42 5.10 16.10
N THR A 61 -27.10 5.02 16.23
CA THR A 61 -26.16 5.26 15.13
C THR A 61 -25.60 3.92 14.65
N GLU A 62 -25.83 3.63 13.37
CA GLU A 62 -25.24 2.49 12.68
C GLU A 62 -23.96 2.96 11.98
N TYR A 63 -22.83 2.27 12.22
CA TYR A 63 -21.55 2.65 11.63
C TYR A 63 -20.73 1.43 11.25
N VAL A 64 -19.87 1.61 10.25
CA VAL A 64 -18.93 0.61 9.76
C VAL A 64 -17.52 1.08 10.04
N VAL A 65 -16.71 0.22 10.65
CA VAL A 65 -15.28 0.44 10.83
C VAL A 65 -14.52 -0.31 9.74
N SER A 66 -13.61 0.37 9.09
CA SER A 66 -12.76 -0.20 8.04
C SER A 66 -11.34 0.34 8.12
N ASN A 67 -10.41 -0.37 7.52
CA ASN A 67 -9.04 0.08 7.36
C ASN A 67 -8.49 -0.31 6.00
N SER A 68 -7.80 0.62 5.36
CA SER A 68 -6.96 0.36 4.18
C SER A 68 -5.51 0.37 4.64
N ILE A 69 -4.83 -0.75 4.49
CA ILE A 69 -3.46 -0.96 4.97
C ILE A 69 -2.58 -1.34 3.79
N THR A 70 -1.41 -0.71 3.69
CA THR A 70 -0.36 -1.15 2.77
C THR A 70 0.90 -1.44 3.58
N VAL A 71 1.43 -2.64 3.41
CA VAL A 71 2.65 -3.08 4.06
C VAL A 71 3.65 -3.59 3.03
N ARG A 72 4.92 -3.50 3.36
CA ARG A 72 6.00 -4.09 2.59
C ARG A 72 6.75 -5.10 3.45
N VAL A 73 6.97 -6.27 2.90
CA VAL A 73 7.67 -7.37 3.59
C VAL A 73 8.76 -7.93 2.69
N PRO A 74 9.86 -8.48 3.25
CA PRO A 74 10.85 -9.16 2.44
C PRO A 74 10.19 -10.21 1.54
N ASN A 75 10.57 -10.28 0.28
CA ASN A 75 9.97 -11.18 -0.70
C ASN A 75 9.94 -12.65 -0.22
N THR A 76 10.99 -13.07 0.48
CA THR A 76 11.09 -14.41 1.06
C THR A 76 10.09 -14.67 2.19
N LYS A 77 9.48 -13.64 2.76
CA LYS A 77 8.52 -13.70 3.86
C LYS A 77 7.06 -13.45 3.42
N LEU A 78 6.83 -13.16 2.14
CA LEU A 78 5.49 -12.83 1.65
C LEU A 78 4.47 -13.92 1.98
N ASP A 79 4.75 -15.17 1.63
CA ASP A 79 3.80 -16.27 1.81
C ASP A 79 3.53 -16.56 3.29
N THR A 80 4.56 -16.49 4.13
CA THR A 80 4.41 -16.64 5.59
C THR A 80 3.58 -15.50 6.19
N THR A 81 3.84 -14.26 5.75
CA THR A 81 3.08 -13.09 6.22
C THR A 81 1.61 -13.21 5.84
N LEU A 82 1.31 -13.58 4.59
CA LEU A 82 -0.07 -13.78 4.13
C LEU A 82 -0.78 -14.88 4.92
N MET A 83 -0.09 -15.97 5.24
CA MET A 83 -0.65 -17.06 6.06
C MET A 83 -0.98 -16.56 7.48
N LEU A 84 -0.12 -15.76 8.08
CA LEU A 84 -0.35 -15.20 9.41
C LEU A 84 -1.50 -14.18 9.42
N ILE A 85 -1.55 -13.30 8.44
CA ILE A 85 -2.63 -12.31 8.26
C ILE A 85 -3.98 -13.04 8.06
N SER A 86 -3.99 -14.16 7.36
CA SER A 86 -5.21 -14.92 7.07
C SER A 86 -5.95 -15.42 8.34
N ARG A 87 -5.29 -15.49 9.47
CA ARG A 87 -5.90 -15.85 10.76
C ARG A 87 -6.95 -14.85 11.24
N ASN A 88 -6.89 -13.60 10.76
CA ASN A 88 -7.86 -12.55 11.04
C ASN A 88 -9.12 -12.66 10.18
N ILE A 89 -9.13 -13.46 9.12
CA ILE A 89 -10.21 -13.52 8.15
C ILE A 89 -11.43 -14.23 8.74
N GLU A 90 -12.55 -13.53 8.82
CA GLU A 90 -13.87 -14.09 9.07
C GLU A 90 -14.58 -14.46 7.76
N PHE A 91 -14.45 -13.60 6.76
CA PHE A 91 -14.97 -13.80 5.40
C PHE A 91 -14.06 -13.16 4.38
N LEU A 92 -13.63 -13.91 3.38
CA LEU A 92 -12.75 -13.45 2.31
C LEU A 92 -13.57 -12.99 1.10
N ASP A 93 -13.47 -11.70 0.76
CA ASP A 93 -14.07 -11.17 -0.47
C ASP A 93 -13.23 -11.53 -1.68
N TYR A 94 -11.93 -11.22 -1.66
CA TYR A 94 -10.98 -11.63 -2.69
C TYR A 94 -9.53 -11.67 -2.17
N ARG A 95 -8.72 -12.45 -2.86
CA ARG A 95 -7.27 -12.55 -2.69
C ARG A 95 -6.62 -12.66 -4.07
N ILE A 96 -5.80 -11.67 -4.41
CA ILE A 96 -5.08 -11.61 -5.69
C ILE A 96 -3.59 -11.60 -5.38
N ILE A 97 -2.83 -12.50 -5.99
CA ILE A 97 -1.37 -12.50 -5.93
C ILE A 97 -0.85 -12.44 -7.35
N SER A 98 0.04 -11.50 -7.62
CA SER A 98 0.72 -11.34 -8.90
C SER A 98 2.22 -11.41 -8.75
N ALA A 99 2.89 -11.86 -9.81
CA ALA A 99 4.33 -11.89 -9.91
C ALA A 99 4.73 -11.46 -11.33
N ASP A 100 5.38 -10.30 -11.42
CA ASP A 100 5.83 -9.73 -12.69
C ASP A 100 7.33 -9.97 -12.87
N ASP A 101 7.72 -10.67 -13.94
CA ASP A 101 9.13 -10.84 -14.29
C ASP A 101 9.69 -9.58 -14.93
N VAL A 102 10.65 -8.96 -14.26
CA VAL A 102 11.26 -7.69 -14.69
C VAL A 102 12.72 -7.85 -15.15
N ALA A 103 13.20 -9.09 -15.34
CA ALA A 103 14.58 -9.36 -15.74
C ALA A 103 14.98 -8.66 -17.04
N LEU A 104 14.10 -8.68 -18.05
CA LEU A 104 14.35 -7.99 -19.33
C LEU A 104 14.35 -6.47 -19.19
N LYS A 105 13.54 -5.92 -18.30
CA LYS A 105 13.50 -4.48 -18.03
C LYS A 105 14.79 -4.00 -17.37
N ILE A 106 15.29 -4.76 -16.41
CA ILE A 106 16.60 -4.50 -15.77
C ILE A 106 17.72 -4.57 -16.81
N LEU A 107 17.71 -5.57 -17.67
CA LEU A 107 18.69 -5.71 -18.75
C LEU A 107 18.65 -4.51 -19.69
N ALA A 108 17.46 -4.08 -20.13
CA ALA A 108 17.29 -2.93 -21.01
C ALA A 108 17.87 -1.65 -20.37
N ASN A 109 17.58 -1.39 -19.10
CA ASN A 109 18.14 -0.25 -18.36
C ASN A 109 19.67 -0.33 -18.26
N THR A 110 20.21 -1.51 -17.99
CA THR A 110 21.67 -1.74 -17.91
C THR A 110 22.34 -1.47 -19.28
N LEU A 111 21.73 -1.90 -20.37
CA LEU A 111 22.23 -1.61 -21.72
C LEU A 111 22.17 -0.12 -22.05
N THR A 112 21.12 0.59 -21.59
CA THR A 112 21.01 2.04 -21.75
C THR A 112 22.12 2.77 -21.01
N GLN A 113 22.42 2.39 -19.77
CA GLN A 113 23.56 2.92 -19.01
C GLN A 113 24.89 2.70 -19.73
N LYS A 114 25.12 1.48 -20.22
CA LYS A 114 26.36 1.13 -20.92
C LYS A 114 26.55 1.94 -22.19
N ARG A 115 25.51 2.08 -23.02
CA ARG A 115 25.54 2.87 -24.25
C ARG A 115 25.79 4.35 -23.97
N ALA A 116 25.16 4.92 -22.95
CA ALA A 116 25.35 6.32 -22.57
C ALA A 116 26.80 6.56 -22.12
N LYS A 117 27.38 5.70 -21.29
CA LYS A 117 28.78 5.80 -20.84
C LYS A 117 29.78 5.68 -22.00
N MET A 118 29.51 4.77 -22.94
CA MET A 118 30.34 4.63 -24.15
C MET A 118 30.25 5.87 -25.04
N GLY A 119 29.06 6.46 -25.19
CA GLY A 119 28.84 7.68 -25.94
C GLY A 119 29.60 8.87 -25.33
N MET A 120 29.54 9.05 -24.02
CA MET A 120 30.30 10.09 -23.30
C MET A 120 31.80 9.93 -23.50
N SER A 121 32.35 8.71 -23.41
CA SER A 121 33.78 8.45 -23.62
C SER A 121 34.24 8.83 -25.03
N ARG A 122 33.44 8.52 -26.06
CA ARG A 122 33.75 8.86 -27.47
C ARG A 122 33.76 10.38 -27.72
N ILE A 123 32.83 11.12 -27.10
CA ILE A 123 32.73 12.56 -27.25
C ILE A 123 33.89 13.25 -26.55
N ASN A 124 34.27 12.83 -25.33
CA ASN A 124 35.40 13.39 -24.59
C ASN A 124 36.75 13.21 -25.33
N GLN A 125 36.87 12.19 -26.18
CA GLN A 125 38.08 11.98 -26.98
C GLN A 125 38.16 12.87 -28.22
N ASN A 126 37.01 13.33 -28.75
CA ASN A 126 36.94 13.91 -30.10
C ASN A 126 36.48 15.37 -30.17
N ASN A 127 35.96 15.98 -29.09
CA ASN A 127 35.35 17.30 -29.17
C ASN A 127 35.39 18.08 -27.83
N ASN A 128 35.83 19.34 -27.92
CA ASN A 128 35.86 20.28 -26.79
C ASN A 128 34.89 21.49 -26.95
N GLY A 129 33.84 21.38 -27.77
CA GLY A 129 32.90 22.47 -28.00
C GLY A 129 31.68 22.47 -27.06
N ASN A 130 30.98 23.61 -26.98
CA ASN A 130 29.77 23.76 -26.14
C ASN A 130 28.67 22.73 -26.48
N SER A 131 28.52 22.35 -27.75
CA SER A 131 27.60 21.31 -28.18
C SER A 131 27.94 19.92 -27.61
N ALA A 132 29.24 19.66 -27.37
CA ALA A 132 29.67 18.41 -26.75
C ALA A 132 29.25 18.34 -25.27
N VAL A 133 29.25 19.46 -24.55
CA VAL A 133 28.80 19.55 -23.16
C VAL A 133 27.33 19.21 -23.06
N ASP A 134 26.48 19.74 -23.94
CA ASP A 134 25.05 19.47 -23.94
C ASP A 134 24.75 18.00 -24.23
N ILE A 135 25.45 17.38 -25.19
CA ILE A 135 25.30 15.95 -25.50
C ILE A 135 25.75 15.09 -24.34
N ILE A 136 26.88 15.40 -23.70
CA ILE A 136 27.38 14.67 -22.52
C ILE A 136 26.38 14.76 -21.38
N THR A 137 25.83 15.95 -21.11
CA THR A 137 24.82 16.15 -20.06
C THR A 137 23.56 15.33 -20.32
N ASN A 138 23.09 15.29 -21.58
CA ASN A 138 21.95 14.44 -21.98
C ASN A 138 22.23 12.95 -21.79
N LEU A 139 23.41 12.46 -22.17
CA LEU A 139 23.80 11.07 -22.01
C LEU A 139 23.94 10.70 -20.53
N GLN A 140 24.47 11.59 -19.72
CA GLN A 140 24.58 11.42 -18.28
C GLN A 140 23.18 11.31 -17.62
N SER A 141 22.26 12.21 -17.95
CA SER A 141 20.88 12.16 -17.48
C SER A 141 20.22 10.81 -17.82
N ARG A 142 20.38 10.32 -19.04
CA ARG A 142 19.84 9.00 -19.45
C ARG A 142 20.45 7.84 -18.66
N ALA A 143 21.75 7.91 -18.37
CA ALA A 143 22.42 6.89 -17.57
C ALA A 143 21.91 6.88 -16.13
N ASP A 144 21.73 8.07 -15.56
CA ASP A 144 21.23 8.24 -14.19
C ASP A 144 19.77 7.78 -14.07
N ASP A 145 18.90 8.15 -15.01
CA ASP A 145 17.51 7.71 -15.05
C ASP A 145 17.40 6.19 -15.14
N ALA A 146 18.20 5.55 -15.98
CA ALA A 146 18.24 4.11 -16.12
C ALA A 146 18.77 3.42 -14.84
N MET A 147 19.73 4.03 -14.15
CA MET A 147 20.23 3.55 -12.87
C MET A 147 19.19 3.64 -11.78
N ILE A 148 18.50 4.78 -11.67
CA ILE A 148 17.43 5.00 -10.69
C ILE A 148 16.29 4.02 -10.93
N ALA A 149 15.91 3.79 -12.21
CA ALA A 149 14.89 2.81 -12.57
C ALA A 149 15.27 1.40 -12.12
N ASN A 150 16.53 0.99 -12.28
CA ASN A 150 17.01 -0.32 -11.82
C ASN A 150 17.04 -0.43 -10.29
N LEU A 151 17.39 0.64 -9.59
CA LEU A 151 17.34 0.66 -8.12
C LEU A 151 15.90 0.50 -7.61
N ALA A 152 14.93 1.17 -8.25
CA ALA A 152 13.52 1.04 -7.93
C ALA A 152 13.00 -0.39 -8.18
N LEU A 153 13.40 -1.03 -9.28
CA LEU A 153 13.05 -2.41 -9.56
C LEU A 153 13.68 -3.37 -8.54
N SER A 154 14.94 -3.15 -8.18
CA SER A 154 15.63 -3.94 -7.16
C SER A 154 14.94 -3.86 -5.80
N ASP A 155 14.52 -2.68 -5.37
CA ASP A 155 13.74 -2.49 -4.14
C ASP A 155 12.41 -3.25 -4.18
N GLN A 156 11.69 -3.19 -5.32
CA GLN A 156 10.42 -3.92 -5.49
C GLN A 156 10.58 -5.44 -5.55
N ILE A 157 11.75 -5.94 -6.00
CA ILE A 157 12.08 -7.37 -5.97
C ILE A 157 12.38 -7.81 -4.53
N GLN A 158 13.14 -7.01 -3.79
CA GLN A 158 13.53 -7.33 -2.41
C GLN A 158 12.34 -7.29 -1.45
N TYR A 159 11.45 -6.34 -1.61
CA TYR A 159 10.26 -6.15 -0.78
C TYR A 159 8.98 -6.28 -1.60
N SER A 160 8.18 -7.26 -1.23
CA SER A 160 6.83 -7.43 -1.77
C SER A 160 5.86 -6.46 -1.11
N THR A 161 4.85 -6.02 -1.85
CA THR A 161 3.80 -5.14 -1.36
C THR A 161 2.53 -5.94 -1.10
N ILE A 162 1.93 -5.76 0.07
CA ILE A 162 0.62 -6.30 0.44
C ILE A 162 -0.34 -5.14 0.68
N GLN A 163 -1.43 -5.10 -0.08
CA GLN A 163 -2.52 -4.16 0.09
C GLN A 163 -3.71 -4.88 0.71
N LEU A 164 -4.20 -4.36 1.82
CA LEU A 164 -5.29 -4.95 2.58
C LEU A 164 -6.42 -3.94 2.70
N SER A 165 -7.64 -4.40 2.45
CA SER A 165 -8.87 -3.69 2.78
C SER A 165 -9.65 -4.56 3.77
N ILE A 166 -9.72 -4.14 5.02
CA ILE A 166 -10.41 -4.87 6.08
C ILE A 166 -11.59 -4.08 6.61
N TYR A 167 -12.64 -4.79 6.96
CA TYR A 167 -13.86 -4.22 7.52
C TYR A 167 -14.48 -5.19 8.52
N GLN A 168 -15.35 -4.68 9.38
CA GLN A 168 -16.11 -5.49 10.32
C GLN A 168 -17.61 -5.36 10.05
N ARG A 169 -18.38 -6.22 10.71
CA ARG A 169 -19.83 -6.09 10.71
C ARG A 169 -20.23 -4.70 11.20
N GLU A 170 -21.32 -4.18 10.64
CA GLU A 170 -21.95 -2.95 11.09
C GLU A 170 -22.17 -2.96 12.60
N SER A 171 -21.80 -1.87 13.25
CA SER A 171 -21.86 -1.70 14.69
C SER A 171 -22.91 -0.67 15.05
N LEU A 172 -23.51 -0.83 16.23
CA LEU A 172 -24.56 0.06 16.75
C LEU A 172 -24.03 0.82 17.97
N LYS A 173 -24.20 2.13 17.96
CA LYS A 173 -24.06 2.99 19.14
C LYS A 173 -25.44 3.52 19.49
N ARG A 174 -25.83 3.37 20.77
CA ARG A 174 -27.11 3.87 21.28
C ARG A 174 -26.84 4.89 22.36
N GLU A 175 -27.53 6.02 22.29
CA GLU A 175 -27.41 7.14 23.21
C GLU A 175 -28.78 7.75 23.49
N LEU A 176 -29.09 8.02 24.77
CA LEU A 176 -30.27 8.75 25.16
C LEU A 176 -29.98 10.25 25.01
N ILE A 177 -30.79 10.92 24.22
CA ILE A 177 -30.74 12.38 24.02
C ILE A 177 -32.00 13.04 24.59
N ALA A 178 -31.85 14.22 25.20
CA ALA A 178 -32.96 14.99 25.66
C ALA A 178 -33.76 15.55 24.47
N ASN A 179 -35.08 15.46 24.51
CA ASN A 179 -35.91 16.13 23.55
C ASN A 179 -35.75 17.65 23.75
N ASN A 180 -35.41 18.39 22.70
CA ASN A 180 -35.43 19.86 22.75
C ASN A 180 -36.86 20.31 22.98
N GLN A 181 -37.21 20.62 24.23
CA GLN A 181 -38.40 21.37 24.50
C GLN A 181 -38.15 22.78 23.95
N ASN A 182 -38.81 23.10 22.84
CA ASN A 182 -38.95 24.49 22.42
C ASN A 182 -39.59 25.24 23.57
N ILE A 183 -38.78 25.95 24.32
CA ILE A 183 -39.25 26.95 25.28
C ILE A 183 -39.93 28.01 24.44
N LYS A 184 -41.26 28.03 24.49
CA LYS A 184 -42.09 29.14 23.95
C LYS A 184 -41.92 30.36 24.84
#